data_c085a0e2663092a137fa62e60c03eb8d
#
_entry.id   c085a0e2663092a137fa62e60c03eb8d
#
_cell.length_a   1.000
_cell.length_b   1.000
_cell.length_c   1.000
_cell.angle_alpha   90.00
_cell.angle_beta   90.00
_cell.angle_gamma   90.00
#
_symmetry.space_group_name_H-M   'P 1'
#
loop_
_entity.id
_entity.type
_entity.pdbx_description
1 polymer ?
#
loop_
_entity_poly.entity_id
_entity_poly.type
_entity_poly.pdbx_seq_one_letter_code
_entity_poly.pdbx_strand_id
1 'polypeptide(L)'
;MTASSSPTPLPERLPHIAVILLWYPLFTQPFIFRDVESLRSRLPVSVITLYGRNLRHCSEEMKEAARDVHTMGTAALPTILSSFFITLCRHPLRLLHAAGKSLLYRWKSLETFGENLWAFLCGVHLARTLKEAGIDICYAPWPRGTTTAARTVYLLEGIPFATSARGDNLNPADPDLVDKLNDALFIRTNNAADARRITGLAPACADRLRLVYNSLSLEVDSTAQVPMQPPVRLLAVGRFDITKGFDILLKACGILKERGRSFRLTLAGGGGTALGLGHMTQTILDLRKQLGLEKLVDLPGIVSHDQLPDLIRSHDIFLAPCVIHESGRRDGIPNTVIETMSFGLPVIATNINAMPEIVRDGETGLLIPQKDPVALAGAICRLMDNPEEARALGRRGAAFAADMFSPEKNGDRLAALFTESFHRRNPECAE
;
A
#
# COMPACT_ATOMS: atom_id res chain seq x y z
N MET A 1 45.82 22.31 -37.91
CA MET A 1 44.46 21.87 -37.70
C MET A 1 44.41 21.00 -36.46
N THR A 2 44.13 21.62 -35.32
CA THR A 2 43.99 20.93 -34.02
C THR A 2 42.55 20.52 -33.89
N ALA A 3 42.30 19.21 -33.91
CA ALA A 3 40.96 18.65 -33.64
C ALA A 3 40.61 18.91 -32.17
N SER A 4 39.62 19.76 -31.95
CA SER A 4 38.97 19.97 -30.66
C SER A 4 38.21 18.68 -30.34
N SER A 5 38.75 17.86 -29.45
CA SER A 5 38.02 16.77 -28.84
C SER A 5 36.93 17.37 -27.93
N SER A 6 35.68 17.30 -28.35
CA SER A 6 34.54 17.56 -27.46
C SER A 6 34.63 16.65 -26.25
N PRO A 7 34.51 17.16 -25.01
CA PRO A 7 34.50 16.30 -23.83
C PRO A 7 33.37 15.29 -23.94
N THR A 8 33.69 14.01 -23.75
CA THR A 8 32.68 12.95 -23.62
C THR A 8 31.74 13.36 -22.46
N PRO A 9 30.41 13.41 -22.65
CA PRO A 9 29.52 13.74 -21.55
C PRO A 9 29.76 12.76 -20.42
N LEU A 10 29.92 13.27 -19.20
CA LEU A 10 30.00 12.44 -17.99
C LEU A 10 28.70 11.62 -17.89
N PRO A 11 28.75 10.35 -17.46
CA PRO A 11 27.55 9.58 -17.29
C PRO A 11 26.62 10.29 -16.29
N GLU A 12 25.37 10.44 -16.67
CA GLU A 12 24.31 11.03 -15.86
C GLU A 12 24.32 10.43 -14.44
N ARG A 13 24.53 11.25 -13.41
CA ARG A 13 24.60 10.78 -12.02
C ARG A 13 23.20 10.44 -11.52
N LEU A 14 22.97 9.18 -11.18
CA LEU A 14 21.74 8.72 -10.55
C LEU A 14 21.71 9.08 -9.06
N PRO A 15 20.54 9.48 -8.51
CA PRO A 15 20.41 9.77 -7.09
C PRO A 15 20.49 8.50 -6.23
N HIS A 16 21.15 8.58 -5.09
CA HIS A 16 21.14 7.55 -4.06
C HIS A 16 19.97 7.76 -3.10
N ILE A 17 19.05 6.79 -3.04
CA ILE A 17 17.79 6.90 -2.29
C ILE A 17 17.87 6.11 -0.98
N ALA A 18 17.54 6.74 0.15
CA ALA A 18 17.29 6.04 1.40
C ALA A 18 15.80 5.80 1.59
N VAL A 19 15.35 4.55 1.51
CA VAL A 19 13.95 4.17 1.80
C VAL A 19 13.79 3.89 3.28
N ILE A 20 12.96 4.68 3.96
CA ILE A 20 12.74 4.59 5.41
C ILE A 20 11.39 3.96 5.70
N LEU A 21 11.40 2.83 6.42
CA LEU A 21 10.24 2.00 6.74
C LEU A 21 10.13 1.73 8.24
N LEU A 22 8.95 1.39 8.76
CA LEU A 22 8.82 0.91 10.14
C LEU A 22 9.35 -0.52 10.25
N TRP A 23 8.85 -1.39 9.40
CA TRP A 23 9.21 -2.81 9.28
C TRP A 23 9.40 -3.16 7.81
N TYR A 24 10.38 -4.01 7.48
CA TYR A 24 10.57 -4.51 6.12
C TYR A 24 11.34 -5.83 6.13
N PRO A 25 10.89 -6.82 5.33
CA PRO A 25 9.62 -6.84 4.61
C PRO A 25 8.43 -7.12 5.54
N LEU A 26 7.20 -6.88 5.04
CA LEU A 26 5.94 -7.27 5.68
C LEU A 26 5.07 -8.03 4.70
N PHE A 27 4.60 -9.22 5.08
CA PHE A 27 3.72 -10.03 4.24
C PHE A 27 2.39 -9.32 3.88
N THR A 28 1.93 -8.39 4.74
CA THR A 28 0.72 -7.57 4.49
C THR A 28 0.95 -6.39 3.57
N GLN A 29 2.21 -6.15 3.16
CA GLN A 29 2.60 -4.99 2.34
C GLN A 29 3.47 -5.42 1.14
N PRO A 30 3.04 -6.40 0.32
CA PRO A 30 3.82 -6.87 -0.83
C PRO A 30 4.08 -5.77 -1.87
N PHE A 31 3.16 -4.81 -1.99
CA PHE A 31 3.31 -3.66 -2.88
C PHE A 31 4.48 -2.74 -2.47
N ILE A 32 4.77 -2.60 -1.17
CA ILE A 32 5.97 -1.86 -0.71
C ILE A 32 7.22 -2.65 -1.08
N PHE A 33 7.20 -3.96 -0.90
CA PHE A 33 8.29 -4.83 -1.31
C PHE A 33 8.58 -4.66 -2.82
N ARG A 34 7.56 -4.76 -3.68
CA ARG A 34 7.70 -4.59 -5.13
C ARG A 34 8.17 -3.19 -5.53
N ASP A 35 7.65 -2.14 -4.88
CA ASP A 35 8.12 -0.77 -5.11
C ASP A 35 9.62 -0.61 -4.77
N VAL A 36 10.07 -1.20 -3.65
CA VAL A 36 11.49 -1.14 -3.24
C VAL A 36 12.38 -1.92 -4.20
N GLU A 37 12.01 -3.16 -4.56
CA GLU A 37 12.82 -3.96 -5.51
C GLU A 37 12.83 -3.34 -6.91
N SER A 38 11.72 -2.75 -7.33
CA SER A 38 11.64 -2.01 -8.58
C SER A 38 12.53 -0.76 -8.59
N LEU A 39 12.65 -0.06 -7.47
CA LEU A 39 13.61 1.04 -7.33
C LEU A 39 15.06 0.54 -7.31
N ARG A 40 15.36 -0.54 -6.57
CA ARG A 40 16.71 -1.15 -6.51
C ARG A 40 17.26 -1.57 -7.86
N SER A 41 16.37 -2.03 -8.77
CA SER A 41 16.79 -2.41 -10.13
C SER A 41 17.09 -1.23 -11.03
N ARG A 42 16.82 0.01 -10.61
CA ARG A 42 16.95 1.24 -11.42
C ARG A 42 17.85 2.31 -10.81
N LEU A 43 17.92 2.35 -9.49
CA LEU A 43 18.62 3.39 -8.74
C LEU A 43 19.45 2.77 -7.60
N PRO A 44 20.52 3.41 -7.14
CA PRO A 44 21.16 3.08 -5.86
C PRO A 44 20.15 3.28 -4.71
N VAL A 45 19.82 2.21 -3.98
CA VAL A 45 18.84 2.24 -2.88
C VAL A 45 19.39 1.60 -1.62
N SER A 46 19.34 2.34 -0.51
CA SER A 46 19.56 1.83 0.85
C SER A 46 18.21 1.70 1.58
N VAL A 47 17.93 0.53 2.16
CA VAL A 47 16.69 0.31 2.91
C VAL A 47 16.95 0.33 4.40
N ILE A 48 16.18 1.13 5.12
CA ILE A 48 16.33 1.37 6.56
C ILE A 48 15.01 1.09 7.26
N THR A 49 15.05 0.33 8.37
CA THR A 49 13.85 0.09 9.17
C THR A 49 14.01 0.66 10.58
N LEU A 50 12.97 1.34 11.06
CA LEU A 50 12.96 1.99 12.39
C LEU A 50 12.75 0.99 13.53
N TYR A 51 12.00 -0.09 13.29
CA TYR A 51 11.73 -1.13 14.30
C TYR A 51 12.43 -2.45 13.99
N GLY A 52 12.50 -2.86 12.71
CA GLY A 52 13.17 -4.11 12.37
C GLY A 52 12.59 -4.88 11.20
N ARG A 53 12.78 -6.20 11.25
CA ARG A 53 12.31 -7.15 10.24
C ARG A 53 11.15 -7.97 10.80
N ASN A 54 10.15 -8.24 9.98
CA ASN A 54 9.09 -9.19 10.33
C ASN A 54 8.93 -10.20 9.19
N LEU A 55 9.62 -11.33 9.32
CA LEU A 55 9.69 -12.36 8.29
C LEU A 55 8.56 -13.39 8.36
N ARG A 56 7.64 -13.23 9.31
CA ARG A 56 6.51 -14.16 9.46
C ARG A 56 5.61 -14.11 8.25
N HIS A 57 5.33 -15.26 7.65
CA HIS A 57 4.51 -15.44 6.44
C HIS A 57 5.04 -14.75 5.17
N CYS A 58 6.30 -14.27 5.18
CA CYS A 58 6.93 -13.72 3.99
C CYS A 58 7.38 -14.84 3.04
N SER A 59 7.38 -14.56 1.73
CA SER A 59 7.96 -15.44 0.70
C SER A 59 9.47 -15.55 0.86
N GLU A 60 10.11 -16.55 0.23
CA GLU A 60 11.57 -16.70 0.26
C GLU A 60 12.27 -15.51 -0.39
N GLU A 61 11.73 -14.97 -1.49
CA GLU A 61 12.23 -13.75 -2.12
C GLU A 61 12.25 -12.56 -1.14
N MET A 62 11.16 -12.36 -0.39
CA MET A 62 11.09 -11.29 0.63
C MET A 62 12.11 -11.52 1.77
N LYS A 63 12.31 -12.77 2.19
CA LYS A 63 13.29 -13.11 3.23
C LYS A 63 14.72 -12.86 2.77
N GLU A 64 15.03 -13.14 1.52
CA GLU A 64 16.34 -12.88 0.94
C GLU A 64 16.62 -11.38 0.83
N ALA A 65 15.69 -10.59 0.31
CA ALA A 65 15.81 -9.14 0.23
C ALA A 65 15.97 -8.44 1.60
N ALA A 66 15.53 -9.12 2.68
CA ALA A 66 15.71 -8.63 4.04
C ALA A 66 17.17 -8.67 4.54
N ARG A 67 18.08 -9.38 3.85
CA ARG A 67 19.49 -9.50 4.30
C ARG A 67 20.22 -8.17 4.25
N ASP A 68 19.96 -7.36 3.22
CA ASP A 68 20.61 -6.06 2.96
C ASP A 68 19.83 -4.88 3.52
N VAL A 69 19.15 -5.07 4.66
CA VAL A 69 18.35 -4.02 5.30
C VAL A 69 19.03 -3.53 6.55
N HIS A 70 19.29 -2.23 6.60
CA HIS A 70 19.80 -1.59 7.81
C HIS A 70 18.66 -1.48 8.85
N THR A 71 18.83 -2.20 9.96
CA THR A 71 17.79 -2.28 11.01
C THR A 71 18.24 -1.50 12.23
N MET A 72 17.41 -0.54 12.67
CA MET A 72 17.66 0.21 13.89
C MET A 72 17.13 -0.57 15.10
N GLY A 73 15.85 -0.55 15.37
CA GLY A 73 15.24 -1.24 16.51
C GLY A 73 15.74 -0.75 17.87
N THR A 74 15.38 -1.46 18.93
CA THR A 74 15.81 -1.12 20.30
C THR A 74 17.30 -1.30 20.55
N ALA A 75 17.97 -2.15 19.76
CA ALA A 75 19.41 -2.36 19.86
C ALA A 75 20.23 -1.10 19.49
N ALA A 76 19.66 -0.24 18.63
CA ALA A 76 20.30 1.02 18.23
C ALA A 76 20.07 2.17 19.25
N LEU A 77 19.32 1.93 20.34
CA LEU A 77 18.98 2.98 21.32
C LEU A 77 20.22 3.73 21.87
N PRO A 78 21.35 3.08 22.25
CA PRO A 78 22.53 3.80 22.73
C PRO A 78 23.13 4.75 21.66
N THR A 79 23.19 4.32 20.41
CA THR A 79 23.71 5.15 19.29
C THR A 79 22.73 6.27 18.94
N ILE A 80 21.43 6.04 19.00
CA ILE A 80 20.38 7.04 18.79
C ILE A 80 20.51 8.14 19.87
N LEU A 81 20.59 7.76 21.15
CA LEU A 81 20.76 8.71 22.26
C LEU A 81 22.07 9.48 22.16
N SER A 82 23.17 8.81 21.83
CA SER A 82 24.45 9.47 21.60
C SER A 82 24.34 10.52 20.49
N SER A 83 23.71 10.18 19.36
CA SER A 83 23.50 11.12 18.26
C SER A 83 22.61 12.29 18.67
N PHE A 84 21.58 12.05 19.47
CA PHE A 84 20.72 13.11 20.00
C PHE A 84 21.52 14.10 20.85
N PHE A 85 22.32 13.62 21.81
CA PHE A 85 23.15 14.49 22.66
C PHE A 85 24.23 15.22 21.85
N ILE A 86 24.88 14.57 20.90
CA ILE A 86 25.83 15.23 20.01
C ILE A 86 25.16 16.35 19.22
N THR A 87 23.98 16.10 18.67
CA THR A 87 23.22 17.10 17.90
C THR A 87 22.76 18.25 18.82
N LEU A 88 22.32 17.93 20.03
CA LEU A 88 21.93 18.93 21.03
C LEU A 88 23.11 19.85 21.38
N CYS A 89 24.31 19.30 21.54
CA CYS A 89 25.50 20.11 21.85
C CYS A 89 26.01 20.93 20.65
N ARG A 90 25.93 20.38 19.43
CA ARG A 90 26.49 21.03 18.23
C ARG A 90 25.50 21.98 17.55
N HIS A 91 24.22 21.64 17.51
CA HIS A 91 23.18 22.32 16.76
C HIS A 91 21.88 22.45 17.54
N PRO A 92 21.86 23.03 18.79
CA PRO A 92 20.70 23.04 19.67
C PRO A 92 19.46 23.71 19.02
N LEU A 93 19.65 24.83 18.34
CA LEU A 93 18.53 25.56 17.71
C LEU A 93 17.89 24.76 16.57
N ARG A 94 18.70 24.06 15.75
CA ARG A 94 18.15 23.20 14.68
C ARG A 94 17.40 22.02 15.27
N LEU A 95 17.94 21.39 16.34
CA LEU A 95 17.27 20.29 17.02
C LEU A 95 15.93 20.73 17.62
N LEU A 96 15.90 21.87 18.33
CA LEU A 96 14.68 22.44 18.90
C LEU A 96 13.65 22.77 17.81
N HIS A 97 14.09 23.36 16.68
CA HIS A 97 13.23 23.62 15.55
C HIS A 97 12.63 22.33 14.97
N ALA A 98 13.47 21.31 14.75
CA ALA A 98 13.02 20.02 14.23
C ALA A 98 12.07 19.31 15.22
N ALA A 99 12.34 19.35 16.52
CA ALA A 99 11.46 18.81 17.56
C ALA A 99 10.10 19.54 17.57
N GLY A 100 10.11 20.87 17.50
CA GLY A 100 8.90 21.68 17.42
C GLY A 100 8.03 21.30 16.21
N LYS A 101 8.65 21.19 15.05
CA LYS A 101 7.99 20.85 13.78
C LYS A 101 7.56 19.36 13.68
N SER A 102 8.08 18.47 14.52
CA SER A 102 7.78 17.03 14.44
C SER A 102 6.92 16.53 15.59
N LEU A 103 6.92 17.17 16.77
CA LEU A 103 6.30 16.64 17.98
C LEU A 103 5.23 17.55 18.61
N LEU A 104 5.25 18.86 18.37
CA LEU A 104 4.33 19.81 18.99
C LEU A 104 2.97 19.89 18.28
N TYR A 105 2.26 18.76 18.25
CA TYR A 105 0.93 18.63 17.70
C TYR A 105 -0.05 18.06 18.73
N ARG A 106 -1.36 18.26 18.52
CA ARG A 106 -2.41 17.64 19.33
C ARG A 106 -2.66 16.20 18.87
N TRP A 107 -1.80 15.29 19.35
CA TRP A 107 -1.89 13.88 19.01
C TRP A 107 -3.18 13.23 19.50
N LYS A 108 -3.74 12.33 18.70
CA LYS A 108 -5.00 11.62 18.98
C LYS A 108 -4.83 10.54 20.04
N SER A 109 -3.63 9.98 20.16
CA SER A 109 -3.32 8.93 21.13
C SER A 109 -1.85 8.98 21.56
N LEU A 110 -1.55 8.41 22.74
CA LEU A 110 -0.18 8.23 23.23
C LEU A 110 0.64 7.32 22.31
N GLU A 111 -0.01 6.35 21.67
CA GLU A 111 0.61 5.45 20.70
C GLU A 111 1.14 6.21 19.49
N THR A 112 0.29 7.04 18.86
CA THR A 112 0.69 7.87 17.71
C THR A 112 1.80 8.84 18.09
N PHE A 113 1.73 9.44 19.27
CA PHE A 113 2.81 10.28 19.79
C PHE A 113 4.10 9.48 19.97
N GLY A 114 4.03 8.30 20.60
CA GLY A 114 5.19 7.43 20.82
C GLY A 114 5.86 6.98 19.51
N GLU A 115 5.07 6.62 18.48
CA GLU A 115 5.59 6.30 17.15
C GLU A 115 6.36 7.48 16.55
N ASN A 116 5.79 8.70 16.62
CA ASN A 116 6.42 9.89 16.06
C ASN A 116 7.64 10.33 16.86
N LEU A 117 7.63 10.19 18.20
CA LEU A 117 8.79 10.44 19.05
C LEU A 117 9.95 9.48 18.72
N TRP A 118 9.66 8.18 18.60
CA TRP A 118 10.66 7.20 18.17
C TRP A 118 11.22 7.52 16.79
N ALA A 119 10.35 7.81 15.83
CA ALA A 119 10.73 8.18 14.48
C ALA A 119 11.57 9.47 14.43
N PHE A 120 11.24 10.47 15.25
CA PHE A 120 12.05 11.68 15.40
C PHE A 120 13.45 11.37 15.93
N LEU A 121 13.56 10.57 17.00
CA LEU A 121 14.86 10.18 17.55
C LEU A 121 15.70 9.38 16.54
N CYS A 122 15.08 8.44 15.83
CA CYS A 122 15.73 7.74 14.71
C CYS A 122 16.17 8.72 13.61
N GLY A 123 15.32 9.68 13.26
CA GLY A 123 15.62 10.71 12.27
C GLY A 123 16.84 11.58 12.65
N VAL A 124 17.00 11.90 13.93
CA VAL A 124 18.19 12.63 14.44
C VAL A 124 19.47 11.81 14.23
N HIS A 125 19.41 10.50 14.50
CA HIS A 125 20.56 9.62 14.23
C HIS A 125 20.82 9.47 12.73
N LEU A 126 19.77 9.26 11.94
CA LEU A 126 19.86 9.09 10.49
C LEU A 126 20.35 10.36 9.78
N ALA A 127 20.08 11.55 10.28
CA ALA A 127 20.51 12.80 9.68
C ALA A 127 22.01 12.80 9.41
N ARG A 128 22.80 12.41 10.40
CA ARG A 128 24.24 12.33 10.27
C ARG A 128 24.71 11.16 9.40
N THR A 129 24.18 9.96 9.67
CA THR A 129 24.63 8.74 8.97
C THR A 129 24.30 8.76 7.48
N LEU A 130 23.15 9.30 7.10
CA LEU A 130 22.74 9.42 5.69
C LEU A 130 23.56 10.48 4.94
N LYS A 131 23.94 11.56 5.62
CA LYS A 131 24.83 12.57 5.04
C LYS A 131 26.23 11.99 4.78
N GLU A 132 26.78 11.27 5.77
CA GLU A 132 28.09 10.58 5.65
C GLU A 132 28.05 9.49 4.55
N ALA A 133 26.91 8.84 4.34
CA ALA A 133 26.68 7.84 3.30
C ALA A 133 26.39 8.44 1.90
N GLY A 134 26.35 9.77 1.76
CA GLY A 134 26.08 10.43 0.47
C GLY A 134 24.67 10.18 -0.07
N ILE A 135 23.67 10.08 0.80
CA ILE A 135 22.28 9.94 0.39
C ILE A 135 21.77 11.28 -0.16
N ASP A 136 21.16 11.23 -1.33
CA ASP A 136 20.64 12.41 -2.02
C ASP A 136 19.17 12.70 -1.67
N ILE A 137 18.32 11.65 -1.52
CA ILE A 137 16.90 11.79 -1.23
C ILE A 137 16.46 10.71 -0.25
N CYS A 138 15.67 11.07 0.76
CA CYS A 138 14.95 10.11 1.60
C CYS A 138 13.57 9.80 0.99
N TYR A 139 13.17 8.53 1.00
CA TYR A 139 11.81 8.13 0.61
C TYR A 139 11.09 7.46 1.77
N ALA A 140 9.94 8.00 2.15
CA ALA A 140 9.06 7.45 3.17
C ALA A 140 7.76 6.96 2.53
N PRO A 141 7.57 5.64 2.31
CA PRO A 141 6.37 5.10 1.65
C PRO A 141 5.07 5.26 2.46
N TRP A 142 5.13 5.82 3.64
CA TRP A 142 3.99 6.10 4.51
C TRP A 142 4.11 7.49 5.17
N PRO A 143 3.00 8.28 5.28
CA PRO A 143 3.06 9.66 5.78
C PRO A 143 3.05 9.75 7.32
N ARG A 144 3.26 8.67 8.05
CA ARG A 144 3.34 8.59 9.51
C ARG A 144 4.78 8.68 10.02
N GLY A 145 5.17 7.85 10.98
CA GLY A 145 6.50 7.84 11.59
C GLY A 145 7.64 7.81 10.59
N THR A 146 7.53 7.06 9.48
CA THR A 146 8.57 7.03 8.45
C THR A 146 8.82 8.40 7.83
N THR A 147 7.75 9.17 7.56
CA THR A 147 7.88 10.55 7.07
C THR A 147 8.37 11.48 8.16
N THR A 148 8.01 11.26 9.44
CA THR A 148 8.58 12.02 10.55
C THR A 148 10.10 11.86 10.61
N ALA A 149 10.63 10.65 10.46
CA ALA A 149 12.07 10.40 10.43
C ALA A 149 12.72 11.10 9.22
N ALA A 150 12.17 10.93 8.01
CA ALA A 150 12.68 11.57 6.79
C ALA A 150 12.65 13.11 6.87
N ARG A 151 11.56 13.68 7.39
CA ARG A 151 11.42 15.12 7.61
C ARG A 151 12.44 15.64 8.64
N THR A 152 12.71 14.87 9.70
CA THR A 152 13.71 15.21 10.70
C THR A 152 15.11 15.28 10.06
N VAL A 153 15.44 14.32 9.19
CA VAL A 153 16.68 14.36 8.39
C VAL A 153 16.76 15.64 7.55
N TYR A 154 15.68 15.99 6.87
CA TYR A 154 15.60 17.23 6.08
C TYR A 154 15.81 18.48 6.93
N LEU A 155 15.13 18.58 8.08
CA LEU A 155 15.21 19.76 8.95
C LEU A 155 16.61 19.93 9.59
N LEU A 156 17.37 18.85 9.78
CA LEU A 156 18.69 18.89 10.38
C LEU A 156 19.83 19.06 9.35
N GLU A 157 19.77 18.32 8.23
CA GLU A 157 20.87 18.24 7.26
C GLU A 157 20.51 18.68 5.84
N GLY A 158 19.25 19.05 5.59
CA GLY A 158 18.80 19.54 4.29
C GLY A 158 18.62 18.47 3.22
N ILE A 159 18.78 17.17 3.55
CA ILE A 159 18.54 16.08 2.61
C ILE A 159 17.03 16.04 2.31
N PRO A 160 16.59 16.29 1.06
CA PRO A 160 15.17 16.33 0.72
C PRO A 160 14.51 14.98 0.91
N PHE A 161 13.20 14.99 1.10
CA PHE A 161 12.44 13.74 1.20
C PHE A 161 11.21 13.74 0.33
N ALA A 162 10.86 12.55 -0.19
CA ALA A 162 9.59 12.26 -0.81
C ALA A 162 8.75 11.35 0.11
N THR A 163 7.44 11.42 0.00
CA THR A 163 6.54 10.55 0.76
C THR A 163 5.44 9.98 -0.11
N SER A 164 4.88 8.84 0.30
CA SER A 164 3.61 8.36 -0.25
C SER A 164 2.49 8.57 0.76
N ALA A 165 1.36 9.09 0.29
CA ALA A 165 0.16 9.28 1.10
C ALA A 165 -1.03 8.56 0.45
N ARG A 166 -1.68 7.67 1.21
CA ARG A 166 -2.73 6.78 0.69
C ARG A 166 -3.61 6.17 1.79
N GLY A 167 -4.83 5.84 1.41
CA GLY A 167 -5.76 5.01 2.19
C GLY A 167 -6.06 5.53 3.60
N ASP A 168 -5.95 4.63 4.57
CA ASP A 168 -6.25 4.89 5.99
C ASP A 168 -5.44 6.04 6.61
N ASN A 169 -4.26 6.34 6.08
CA ASN A 169 -3.42 7.43 6.62
C ASN A 169 -3.96 8.83 6.31
N LEU A 170 -4.91 8.92 5.38
CA LEU A 170 -5.61 10.16 5.03
C LEU A 170 -6.97 10.29 5.72
N ASN A 171 -7.48 9.20 6.36
CA ASN A 171 -8.85 9.14 6.85
C ASN A 171 -8.95 8.36 8.18
N PRO A 172 -8.96 9.03 9.33
CA PRO A 172 -8.70 10.45 9.56
C PRO A 172 -7.20 10.78 9.47
N ALA A 173 -6.87 11.93 8.93
CA ALA A 173 -5.50 12.42 8.83
C ALA A 173 -4.87 12.69 10.21
N ASP A 174 -3.56 12.45 10.33
CA ASP A 174 -2.80 12.84 11.53
C ASP A 174 -2.59 14.37 11.56
N PRO A 175 -2.41 14.96 12.74
CA PRO A 175 -2.39 16.41 12.90
C PRO A 175 -1.19 17.10 12.21
N ASP A 176 -0.10 16.36 11.96
CA ASP A 176 1.13 16.85 11.33
C ASP A 176 1.19 16.56 9.82
N LEU A 177 0.15 15.90 9.25
CA LEU A 177 0.15 15.46 7.86
C LEU A 177 0.34 16.61 6.87
N VAL A 178 -0.40 17.72 7.04
CA VAL A 178 -0.34 18.86 6.11
C VAL A 178 1.06 19.45 6.05
N ASP A 179 1.71 19.60 7.18
CA ASP A 179 3.07 20.13 7.25
C ASP A 179 4.09 19.17 6.61
N LYS A 180 3.94 17.86 6.80
CA LYS A 180 4.77 16.84 6.14
C LYS A 180 4.62 16.89 4.62
N LEU A 181 3.38 17.02 4.13
CA LEU A 181 3.12 17.12 2.68
C LEU A 181 3.68 18.42 2.10
N ASN A 182 3.58 19.53 2.84
CA ASN A 182 4.12 20.82 2.39
C ASN A 182 5.65 20.87 2.34
N ASP A 183 6.34 20.10 3.19
CA ASP A 183 7.80 20.05 3.22
C ASP A 183 8.38 19.00 2.23
N ALA A 184 7.55 18.08 1.73
CA ALA A 184 8.01 17.01 0.85
C ALA A 184 8.44 17.52 -0.54
N LEU A 185 9.48 16.91 -1.10
CA LEU A 185 9.99 17.17 -2.45
C LEU A 185 8.92 16.83 -3.51
N PHE A 186 8.33 15.65 -3.38
CA PHE A 186 7.11 15.26 -4.09
C PHE A 186 6.30 14.28 -3.22
N ILE A 187 5.01 14.18 -3.53
CA ILE A 187 4.08 13.29 -2.83
C ILE A 187 3.56 12.29 -3.86
N ARG A 188 3.83 11.01 -3.62
CA ARG A 188 3.20 9.94 -4.40
C ARG A 188 1.85 9.59 -3.80
N THR A 189 0.86 9.39 -4.65
CA THR A 189 -0.38 8.69 -4.32
C THR A 189 -0.62 7.56 -5.32
N ASN A 190 -1.33 6.52 -4.92
CA ASN A 190 -1.56 5.33 -5.74
C ASN A 190 -2.99 5.24 -6.30
N ASN A 191 -3.78 6.30 -6.17
CA ASN A 191 -5.11 6.41 -6.75
C ASN A 191 -5.55 7.87 -6.83
N ALA A 192 -6.46 8.19 -7.75
CA ALA A 192 -6.93 9.55 -7.98
C ALA A 192 -7.88 10.03 -6.88
N ALA A 193 -8.58 9.13 -6.17
CA ALA A 193 -9.43 9.52 -5.05
C ALA A 193 -8.61 10.09 -3.89
N ASP A 194 -7.49 9.45 -3.55
CA ASP A 194 -6.54 9.97 -2.56
C ASP A 194 -5.85 11.25 -3.05
N ALA A 195 -5.56 11.36 -4.36
CA ALA A 195 -5.02 12.58 -4.94
C ALA A 195 -5.96 13.78 -4.69
N ARG A 196 -7.24 13.63 -5.00
CA ARG A 196 -8.26 14.67 -4.72
C ARG A 196 -8.34 15.00 -3.23
N ARG A 197 -8.26 13.99 -2.38
CA ARG A 197 -8.27 14.17 -0.92
C ARG A 197 -7.07 14.97 -0.42
N ILE A 198 -5.86 14.63 -0.90
CA ILE A 198 -4.61 15.32 -0.56
C ILE A 198 -4.68 16.79 -1.01
N THR A 199 -5.13 17.06 -2.24
CA THR A 199 -5.31 18.42 -2.75
C THR A 199 -6.28 19.23 -1.88
N GLY A 200 -7.36 18.61 -1.39
CA GLY A 200 -8.30 19.27 -0.47
C GLY A 200 -7.73 19.53 0.93
N LEU A 201 -6.85 18.66 1.44
CA LEU A 201 -6.22 18.80 2.76
C LEU A 201 -5.04 19.79 2.75
N ALA A 202 -4.23 19.76 1.71
CA ALA A 202 -2.99 20.52 1.57
C ALA A 202 -2.87 21.12 0.15
N PRO A 203 -3.66 22.15 -0.20
CA PRO A 203 -3.66 22.73 -1.56
C PRO A 203 -2.27 23.22 -2.01
N ALA A 204 -1.44 23.67 -1.09
CA ALA A 204 -0.09 24.17 -1.36
C ALA A 204 0.89 23.10 -1.89
N CYS A 205 0.55 21.82 -1.82
CA CYS A 205 1.39 20.74 -2.35
C CYS A 205 0.88 20.14 -3.68
N ALA A 206 -0.18 20.70 -4.26
CA ALA A 206 -0.85 20.14 -5.43
C ALA A 206 0.06 20.00 -6.66
N ASP A 207 0.98 20.93 -6.87
CA ASP A 207 2.00 20.91 -7.94
C ASP A 207 3.05 19.80 -7.77
N ARG A 208 3.23 19.28 -6.56
CA ARG A 208 4.17 18.21 -6.20
C ARG A 208 3.51 16.85 -6.04
N LEU A 209 2.20 16.77 -6.23
CA LEU A 209 1.45 15.53 -6.16
C LEU A 209 1.64 14.71 -7.44
N ARG A 210 1.96 13.43 -7.29
CA ARG A 210 2.22 12.49 -8.40
C ARG A 210 1.40 11.22 -8.21
N LEU A 211 0.63 10.89 -9.24
CA LEU A 211 -0.13 9.64 -9.29
C LEU A 211 0.75 8.55 -9.91
N VAL A 212 1.17 7.59 -9.09
CA VAL A 212 1.87 6.38 -9.54
C VAL A 212 1.25 5.19 -8.81
N TYR A 213 0.59 4.32 -9.56
CA TYR A 213 -0.05 3.12 -9.02
C TYR A 213 0.96 2.17 -8.38
N ASN A 214 0.49 1.23 -7.56
CA ASN A 214 1.35 0.22 -6.98
C ASN A 214 1.94 -0.68 -8.07
N SER A 215 3.19 -1.10 -7.90
CA SER A 215 3.78 -2.15 -8.72
C SER A 215 3.38 -3.51 -8.14
N LEU A 216 2.76 -4.37 -8.93
CA LEU A 216 2.39 -5.72 -8.52
C LEU A 216 2.96 -6.71 -9.54
N SER A 217 3.66 -7.74 -9.06
CA SER A 217 3.99 -8.89 -9.91
C SER A 217 2.71 -9.63 -10.20
N LEU A 218 2.15 -9.37 -11.38
CA LEU A 218 0.93 -10.01 -11.82
C LEU A 218 1.30 -11.21 -12.69
N GLU A 219 0.97 -12.41 -12.21
CA GLU A 219 0.88 -13.54 -13.13
C GLU A 219 -0.37 -13.34 -13.97
N VAL A 220 -0.19 -13.01 -15.25
CA VAL A 220 -1.30 -12.92 -16.18
C VAL A 220 -1.59 -14.33 -16.69
N ASP A 221 -2.53 -15.01 -16.07
CA ASP A 221 -3.01 -16.31 -16.50
C ASP A 221 -4.48 -16.22 -16.90
N SER A 222 -4.71 -15.70 -18.10
CA SER A 222 -6.07 -15.61 -18.67
C SER A 222 -6.54 -16.91 -19.36
N THR A 223 -5.70 -17.95 -19.38
CA THR A 223 -5.93 -19.11 -20.25
C THR A 223 -6.67 -20.28 -19.58
N ALA A 224 -6.73 -20.31 -18.24
CA ALA A 224 -7.15 -21.51 -17.51
C ALA A 224 -8.51 -21.36 -16.78
N GLN A 225 -9.43 -20.50 -17.23
CA GLN A 225 -10.75 -20.48 -16.60
C GLN A 225 -11.55 -21.74 -16.96
N VAL A 226 -11.63 -22.66 -16.00
CA VAL A 226 -12.58 -23.79 -16.03
C VAL A 226 -14.01 -23.21 -16.17
N PRO A 227 -14.87 -23.80 -17.02
CA PRO A 227 -16.25 -23.37 -17.11
C PRO A 227 -16.90 -23.33 -15.73
N MET A 228 -17.53 -22.19 -15.39
CA MET A 228 -18.29 -22.03 -14.15
C MET A 228 -19.40 -23.07 -14.08
N GLN A 229 -19.38 -23.91 -13.04
CA GLN A 229 -20.37 -24.97 -12.83
C GLN A 229 -20.84 -24.96 -11.35
N PRO A 230 -22.10 -25.32 -11.10
CA PRO A 230 -22.60 -25.46 -9.72
C PRO A 230 -21.86 -26.60 -8.95
N PRO A 231 -21.51 -26.36 -7.68
CA PRO A 231 -21.67 -25.13 -6.93
C PRO A 231 -20.65 -24.06 -7.37
N VAL A 232 -21.13 -22.84 -7.69
CA VAL A 232 -20.25 -21.73 -8.07
C VAL A 232 -19.35 -21.33 -6.91
N ARG A 233 -18.06 -21.20 -7.16
CA ARG A 233 -17.01 -20.97 -6.15
C ARG A 233 -16.74 -19.47 -6.03
N LEU A 234 -17.19 -18.90 -4.93
CA LEU A 234 -17.03 -17.48 -4.60
C LEU A 234 -15.80 -17.30 -3.72
N LEU A 235 -14.99 -16.27 -3.97
CA LEU A 235 -13.80 -15.95 -3.20
C LEU A 235 -13.87 -14.53 -2.64
N ALA A 236 -13.52 -14.38 -1.37
CA ALA A 236 -13.16 -13.08 -0.78
C ALA A 236 -11.89 -13.24 0.05
N VAL A 237 -10.97 -12.30 -0.07
CA VAL A 237 -9.66 -12.35 0.62
C VAL A 237 -9.37 -11.01 1.28
N GLY A 238 -9.01 -11.04 2.56
CA GLY A 238 -8.58 -9.82 3.26
C GLY A 238 -8.54 -9.97 4.77
N ARG A 239 -8.02 -8.95 5.44
CA ARG A 239 -8.09 -8.88 6.91
C ARG A 239 -9.55 -8.84 7.35
N PHE A 240 -9.87 -9.46 8.47
CA PHE A 240 -11.21 -9.36 9.07
C PHE A 240 -11.36 -8.00 9.77
N ASP A 241 -11.39 -6.97 8.94
CA ASP A 241 -11.54 -5.56 9.31
C ASP A 241 -12.90 -5.05 8.84
N ILE A 242 -13.45 -4.08 9.57
CA ILE A 242 -14.77 -3.53 9.31
C ILE A 242 -14.89 -2.90 7.91
N THR A 243 -13.78 -2.36 7.38
CA THR A 243 -13.74 -1.75 6.04
C THR A 243 -13.89 -2.74 4.90
N LYS A 244 -13.75 -4.05 5.17
CA LYS A 244 -13.88 -5.12 4.16
C LYS A 244 -15.32 -5.55 3.87
N GLY A 245 -16.29 -5.20 4.74
CA GLY A 245 -17.72 -5.49 4.54
C GLY A 245 -18.08 -6.97 4.48
N PHE A 246 -17.32 -7.83 5.17
CA PHE A 246 -17.59 -9.28 5.16
C PHE A 246 -18.88 -9.67 5.87
N ASP A 247 -19.39 -8.84 6.74
CA ASP A 247 -20.76 -8.98 7.30
C ASP A 247 -21.83 -8.78 6.21
N ILE A 248 -21.64 -7.84 5.29
CA ILE A 248 -22.51 -7.62 4.14
C ILE A 248 -22.45 -8.82 3.20
N LEU A 249 -21.25 -9.37 2.98
CA LEU A 249 -21.05 -10.56 2.17
C LEU A 249 -21.82 -11.77 2.74
N LEU A 250 -21.72 -12.02 4.03
CA LEU A 250 -22.44 -13.13 4.67
C LEU A 250 -23.96 -12.95 4.58
N LYS A 251 -24.48 -11.73 4.74
CA LYS A 251 -25.90 -11.42 4.52
C LYS A 251 -26.32 -11.70 3.07
N ALA A 252 -25.48 -11.34 2.08
CA ALA A 252 -25.72 -11.67 0.68
C ALA A 252 -25.73 -13.19 0.43
N CYS A 253 -24.83 -13.94 1.08
CA CYS A 253 -24.87 -15.42 1.05
C CYS A 253 -26.13 -16.01 1.66
N GLY A 254 -26.68 -15.40 2.71
CA GLY A 254 -28.00 -15.76 3.27
C GLY A 254 -29.10 -15.63 2.22
N ILE A 255 -29.13 -14.51 1.50
CA ILE A 255 -30.09 -14.26 0.41
C ILE A 255 -29.91 -15.28 -0.74
N LEU A 256 -28.69 -15.60 -1.12
CA LEU A 256 -28.42 -16.63 -2.15
C LEU A 256 -28.94 -18.01 -1.72
N LYS A 257 -28.72 -18.38 -0.46
CA LYS A 257 -29.22 -19.63 0.12
C LYS A 257 -30.77 -19.68 0.09
N GLU A 258 -31.44 -18.61 0.52
CA GLU A 258 -32.90 -18.49 0.49
C GLU A 258 -33.45 -18.60 -0.94
N ARG A 259 -32.72 -18.08 -1.94
CA ARG A 259 -33.07 -18.21 -3.36
C ARG A 259 -32.73 -19.58 -3.97
N GLY A 260 -32.23 -20.53 -3.17
CA GLY A 260 -31.85 -21.86 -3.62
C GLY A 260 -30.67 -21.91 -4.58
N ARG A 261 -29.77 -20.88 -4.55
CA ARG A 261 -28.60 -20.83 -5.44
C ARG A 261 -27.53 -21.80 -4.94
N SER A 262 -26.91 -22.52 -5.88
CA SER A 262 -25.85 -23.49 -5.57
C SER A 262 -24.48 -22.77 -5.62
N PHE A 263 -23.88 -22.54 -4.44
CA PHE A 263 -22.60 -21.85 -4.31
C PHE A 263 -21.78 -22.40 -3.14
N ARG A 264 -20.48 -22.10 -3.14
CA ARG A 264 -19.59 -22.15 -1.98
C ARG A 264 -18.79 -20.86 -1.91
N LEU A 265 -18.63 -20.31 -0.72
CA LEU A 265 -17.79 -19.14 -0.45
C LEU A 265 -16.55 -19.56 0.32
N THR A 266 -15.38 -19.21 -0.19
CA THR A 266 -14.13 -19.19 0.59
C THR A 266 -13.85 -17.75 1.03
N LEU A 267 -13.88 -17.50 2.33
CA LEU A 267 -13.54 -16.24 2.94
C LEU A 267 -12.17 -16.38 3.63
N ALA A 268 -11.12 -16.09 2.89
CA ALA A 268 -9.74 -16.25 3.33
C ALA A 268 -9.23 -14.98 4.01
N GLY A 269 -8.62 -15.16 5.17
CA GLY A 269 -8.08 -14.05 5.94
C GLY A 269 -8.12 -14.31 7.43
N GLY A 270 -7.83 -13.30 8.20
CA GLY A 270 -7.79 -13.43 9.65
C GLY A 270 -7.94 -12.09 10.36
N GLY A 271 -8.13 -12.20 11.66
CA GLY A 271 -8.35 -11.05 12.53
C GLY A 271 -7.07 -10.28 12.78
N GLY A 272 -7.29 -9.04 12.96
CA GLY A 272 -6.67 -8.14 13.86
C GLY A 272 -5.21 -7.79 13.64
N THR A 273 -4.99 -6.52 13.56
CA THR A 273 -3.69 -5.92 13.85
C THR A 273 -3.27 -6.26 15.29
N ALA A 274 -1.96 -6.20 15.59
CA ALA A 274 -1.42 -6.27 16.96
C ALA A 274 -2.07 -5.26 17.96
N LEU A 275 -2.92 -4.40 17.47
CA LEU A 275 -3.59 -3.28 18.16
C LEU A 275 -5.09 -3.52 18.45
N GLY A 276 -5.57 -4.78 18.43
CA GLY A 276 -6.92 -5.10 18.90
C GLY A 276 -8.09 -4.67 18.01
N LEU A 277 -7.85 -4.28 16.76
CA LEU A 277 -8.89 -3.90 15.78
C LEU A 277 -9.60 -5.11 15.14
N GLY A 278 -9.44 -6.31 15.69
CA GLY A 278 -9.89 -7.58 15.13
C GLY A 278 -11.25 -8.08 15.60
N HIS A 279 -12.15 -7.22 16.04
CA HIS A 279 -13.47 -7.64 16.53
C HIS A 279 -14.36 -8.29 15.46
N MET A 280 -14.03 -8.17 14.17
CA MET A 280 -14.83 -8.74 13.08
C MET A 280 -14.78 -10.27 13.00
N THR A 281 -13.76 -10.93 13.55
CA THR A 281 -13.68 -12.41 13.53
C THR A 281 -14.87 -13.03 14.24
N GLN A 282 -15.18 -12.57 15.44
CA GLN A 282 -16.34 -13.10 16.20
C GLN A 282 -17.65 -12.76 15.48
N THR A 283 -17.81 -11.53 14.99
CA THR A 283 -18.99 -11.11 14.21
C THR A 283 -19.21 -12.01 12.98
N ILE A 284 -18.14 -12.36 12.26
CA ILE A 284 -18.18 -13.25 11.08
C ILE A 284 -18.62 -14.66 11.50
N LEU A 285 -18.07 -15.21 12.57
CA LEU A 285 -18.43 -16.53 13.08
C LEU A 285 -19.89 -16.59 13.53
N ASP A 286 -20.33 -15.59 14.28
CA ASP A 286 -21.70 -15.51 14.78
C ASP A 286 -22.72 -15.36 13.63
N LEU A 287 -22.42 -14.49 12.67
CA LEU A 287 -23.27 -14.28 11.51
C LEU A 287 -23.36 -15.51 10.60
N ARG A 288 -22.22 -16.19 10.39
CA ARG A 288 -22.15 -17.45 9.64
C ARG A 288 -23.08 -18.50 10.27
N LYS A 289 -23.04 -18.65 11.61
CA LYS A 289 -23.89 -19.57 12.35
C LYS A 289 -25.37 -19.12 12.32
N GLN A 290 -25.64 -17.84 12.59
CA GLN A 290 -27.00 -17.29 12.61
C GLN A 290 -27.73 -17.49 11.26
N LEU A 291 -27.01 -17.34 10.14
CA LEU A 291 -27.57 -17.52 8.80
C LEU A 291 -27.52 -19.00 8.32
N GLY A 292 -27.01 -19.91 9.14
CA GLY A 292 -26.87 -21.34 8.81
C GLY A 292 -26.02 -21.55 7.58
N LEU A 293 -24.87 -20.87 7.50
CA LEU A 293 -23.95 -20.89 6.35
C LEU A 293 -22.72 -21.79 6.58
N GLU A 294 -22.67 -22.58 7.66
CA GLU A 294 -21.51 -23.36 8.06
C GLU A 294 -21.04 -24.36 6.99
N LYS A 295 -21.99 -24.89 6.20
CA LYS A 295 -21.69 -25.82 5.11
C LYS A 295 -21.41 -25.13 3.76
N LEU A 296 -21.67 -23.84 3.65
CA LEU A 296 -21.56 -23.05 2.41
C LEU A 296 -20.41 -22.05 2.43
N VAL A 297 -19.89 -21.70 3.61
CA VAL A 297 -18.83 -20.70 3.79
C VAL A 297 -17.65 -21.36 4.51
N ASP A 298 -16.54 -21.44 3.83
CA ASP A 298 -15.27 -21.94 4.35
C ASP A 298 -14.38 -20.79 4.84
N LEU A 299 -13.75 -20.96 6.01
CA LEU A 299 -12.86 -19.97 6.63
C LEU A 299 -11.46 -20.62 6.80
N PRO A 300 -10.62 -20.65 5.76
CA PRO A 300 -9.31 -21.32 5.82
C PRO A 300 -8.29 -20.59 6.70
N GLY A 301 -8.59 -19.39 7.17
CA GLY A 301 -7.64 -18.54 7.88
C GLY A 301 -6.76 -17.72 6.93
N ILE A 302 -5.58 -17.32 7.42
CA ILE A 302 -4.63 -16.50 6.65
C ILE A 302 -3.95 -17.38 5.60
N VAL A 303 -4.02 -16.93 4.35
CA VAL A 303 -3.37 -17.56 3.20
C VAL A 303 -2.08 -16.77 2.88
N SER A 304 -0.98 -17.48 2.66
CA SER A 304 0.29 -16.87 2.27
C SER A 304 0.25 -16.37 0.82
N HIS A 305 1.18 -15.46 0.48
CA HIS A 305 1.29 -14.96 -0.90
C HIS A 305 1.54 -16.08 -1.92
N ASP A 306 2.31 -17.10 -1.54
CA ASP A 306 2.64 -18.23 -2.43
C ASP A 306 1.43 -19.14 -2.69
N GLN A 307 0.45 -19.16 -1.78
CA GLN A 307 -0.78 -19.95 -1.89
C GLN A 307 -1.93 -19.18 -2.58
N LEU A 308 -1.82 -17.86 -2.65
CA LEU A 308 -2.89 -17.00 -3.17
C LEU A 308 -3.19 -17.26 -4.67
N PRO A 309 -2.21 -17.47 -5.56
CA PRO A 309 -2.45 -17.79 -6.96
C PRO A 309 -3.33 -19.05 -7.14
N ASP A 310 -3.01 -20.13 -6.44
CA ASP A 310 -3.78 -21.39 -6.54
C ASP A 310 -5.19 -21.23 -5.97
N LEU A 311 -5.31 -20.45 -4.89
CA LEU A 311 -6.62 -20.13 -4.32
C LEU A 311 -7.47 -19.35 -5.34
N ILE A 312 -6.90 -18.35 -6.01
CA ILE A 312 -7.61 -17.56 -7.01
C ILE A 312 -8.03 -18.45 -8.19
N ARG A 313 -7.12 -19.25 -8.75
CA ARG A 313 -7.40 -20.17 -9.86
C ARG A 313 -8.50 -21.18 -9.56
N SER A 314 -8.67 -21.56 -8.30
CA SER A 314 -9.67 -22.54 -7.86
C SER A 314 -11.09 -21.97 -7.72
N HIS A 315 -11.31 -20.67 -8.00
CA HIS A 315 -12.58 -19.99 -7.80
C HIS A 315 -13.12 -19.37 -9.10
N ASP A 316 -14.39 -18.96 -9.08
CA ASP A 316 -15.12 -18.50 -10.26
C ASP A 316 -15.45 -17.00 -10.23
N ILE A 317 -15.67 -16.42 -9.04
CA ILE A 317 -16.03 -14.99 -8.86
C ILE A 317 -15.32 -14.47 -7.61
N PHE A 318 -14.72 -13.29 -7.71
CA PHE A 318 -14.15 -12.58 -6.57
C PHE A 318 -15.06 -11.47 -6.05
N LEU A 319 -15.14 -11.35 -4.73
CA LEU A 319 -16.05 -10.43 -4.04
C LEU A 319 -15.27 -9.46 -3.15
N ALA A 320 -15.43 -8.17 -3.40
CA ALA A 320 -14.79 -7.09 -2.66
C ALA A 320 -15.83 -6.07 -2.14
N PRO A 321 -16.69 -6.45 -1.18
CA PRO A 321 -17.80 -5.63 -0.69
C PRO A 321 -17.34 -4.56 0.32
N CYS A 322 -16.22 -3.91 0.05
CA CYS A 322 -15.62 -2.92 0.93
C CYS A 322 -16.60 -1.80 1.32
N VAL A 323 -16.43 -1.23 2.51
CA VAL A 323 -17.29 -0.15 3.01
C VAL A 323 -16.47 1.02 3.55
N ILE A 324 -17.05 2.21 3.51
CA ILE A 324 -16.59 3.36 4.26
C ILE A 324 -17.20 3.26 5.66
N HIS A 325 -16.35 3.13 6.69
CA HIS A 325 -16.77 3.09 8.07
C HIS A 325 -17.19 4.49 8.55
N GLU A 326 -18.03 4.58 9.58
CA GLU A 326 -18.54 5.86 10.14
C GLU A 326 -17.42 6.79 10.63
N SER A 327 -16.30 6.22 11.10
CA SER A 327 -15.10 6.97 11.45
C SER A 327 -14.35 7.58 10.25
N GLY A 328 -14.84 7.36 9.02
CA GLY A 328 -14.17 7.78 7.79
C GLY A 328 -13.10 6.80 7.27
N ARG A 329 -12.75 5.76 8.04
CA ARG A 329 -11.80 4.71 7.60
C ARG A 329 -12.33 4.00 6.36
N ARG A 330 -11.42 3.78 5.41
CA ARG A 330 -11.71 3.12 4.13
C ARG A 330 -10.43 2.56 3.52
N ASP A 331 -10.56 1.54 2.71
CA ASP A 331 -9.45 1.10 1.88
C ASP A 331 -9.19 2.09 0.72
N GLY A 332 -7.95 2.16 0.26
CA GLY A 332 -7.62 2.70 -1.05
C GLY A 332 -8.07 1.73 -2.15
N ILE A 333 -7.11 1.20 -2.92
CA ILE A 333 -7.34 0.06 -3.82
C ILE A 333 -6.85 -1.20 -3.10
N PRO A 334 -7.70 -2.18 -2.79
CA PRO A 334 -7.24 -3.44 -2.22
C PRO A 334 -6.39 -4.22 -3.25
N ASN A 335 -5.14 -4.56 -2.89
CA ASN A 335 -4.25 -5.30 -3.80
C ASN A 335 -4.83 -6.63 -4.24
N THR A 336 -5.57 -7.33 -3.36
CA THR A 336 -6.24 -8.60 -3.68
C THR A 336 -7.24 -8.47 -4.84
N VAL A 337 -7.85 -7.30 -5.05
CA VAL A 337 -8.70 -7.04 -6.22
C VAL A 337 -7.87 -7.04 -7.49
N ILE A 338 -6.73 -6.33 -7.47
CA ILE A 338 -5.84 -6.22 -8.63
C ILE A 338 -5.22 -7.59 -8.94
N GLU A 339 -4.72 -8.28 -7.93
CA GLU A 339 -4.17 -9.64 -8.04
C GLU A 339 -5.20 -10.59 -8.64
N THR A 340 -6.44 -10.57 -8.15
CA THR A 340 -7.50 -11.43 -8.66
C THR A 340 -7.90 -11.08 -10.10
N MET A 341 -7.94 -9.78 -10.45
CA MET A 341 -8.19 -9.36 -11.82
C MET A 341 -7.12 -9.89 -12.78
N SER A 342 -5.84 -9.93 -12.38
CA SER A 342 -4.77 -10.42 -13.24
C SER A 342 -4.91 -11.90 -13.62
N PHE A 343 -5.54 -12.69 -12.78
CA PHE A 343 -5.92 -14.09 -13.08
C PHE A 343 -7.20 -14.22 -13.92
N GLY A 344 -7.79 -13.12 -14.34
CA GLY A 344 -8.99 -13.11 -15.17
C GLY A 344 -10.28 -13.48 -14.45
N LEU A 345 -10.33 -13.51 -13.13
CA LEU A 345 -11.59 -13.71 -12.41
C LEU A 345 -12.48 -12.46 -12.54
N PRO A 346 -13.78 -12.63 -12.78
CA PRO A 346 -14.72 -11.53 -12.69
C PRO A 346 -14.81 -11.03 -11.26
N VAL A 347 -14.75 -9.71 -11.10
CA VAL A 347 -14.80 -9.04 -9.79
C VAL A 347 -16.13 -8.35 -9.60
N ILE A 348 -16.77 -8.55 -8.44
CA ILE A 348 -17.87 -7.73 -7.96
C ILE A 348 -17.36 -6.91 -6.78
N ALA A 349 -17.40 -5.59 -6.91
CA ALA A 349 -16.89 -4.68 -5.90
C ALA A 349 -17.89 -3.56 -5.58
N THR A 350 -17.67 -2.88 -4.47
CA THR A 350 -18.49 -1.71 -4.11
C THR A 350 -17.98 -0.44 -4.79
N ASN A 351 -18.93 0.40 -5.24
CA ASN A 351 -18.64 1.69 -5.85
C ASN A 351 -18.26 2.73 -4.79
N ILE A 352 -17.07 2.62 -4.23
CA ILE A 352 -16.54 3.52 -3.19
C ILE A 352 -15.10 3.90 -3.46
N ASN A 353 -14.72 5.09 -2.99
CA ASN A 353 -13.35 5.59 -2.97
C ASN A 353 -12.65 5.41 -4.34
N ALA A 354 -11.57 4.65 -4.37
CA ALA A 354 -10.76 4.40 -5.56
C ALA A 354 -11.17 3.12 -6.33
N MET A 355 -12.15 2.37 -5.85
CA MET A 355 -12.58 1.13 -6.52
C MET A 355 -13.03 1.33 -7.97
N PRO A 356 -13.78 2.41 -8.34
CA PRO A 356 -14.16 2.67 -9.72
C PRO A 356 -12.99 2.96 -10.68
N GLU A 357 -11.79 3.23 -10.14
CA GLU A 357 -10.61 3.43 -10.97
C GLU A 357 -10.10 2.11 -11.59
N ILE A 358 -10.36 0.98 -10.92
CA ILE A 358 -9.87 -0.35 -11.33
C ILE A 358 -10.98 -1.29 -11.76
N VAL A 359 -12.15 -1.24 -11.11
CA VAL A 359 -13.33 -2.00 -11.50
C VAL A 359 -14.27 -1.06 -12.23
N ARG A 360 -14.28 -1.13 -13.56
CA ARG A 360 -15.21 -0.37 -14.42
C ARG A 360 -16.47 -1.18 -14.60
N ASP A 361 -17.61 -0.59 -14.18
CA ASP A 361 -18.88 -1.31 -14.20
C ASP A 361 -19.30 -1.77 -15.60
N GLY A 362 -19.55 -3.08 -15.73
CA GLY A 362 -19.89 -3.72 -17.03
C GLY A 362 -18.71 -3.88 -18.00
N GLU A 363 -17.51 -3.33 -17.69
CA GLU A 363 -16.32 -3.44 -18.54
C GLU A 363 -15.28 -4.42 -17.97
N THR A 364 -14.78 -4.16 -16.75
CA THR A 364 -13.74 -4.96 -16.10
C THR A 364 -14.21 -5.69 -14.85
N GLY A 365 -15.47 -5.50 -14.46
CA GLY A 365 -16.15 -6.12 -13.34
C GLY A 365 -17.53 -5.51 -13.15
N LEU A 366 -18.13 -5.73 -11.98
CA LEU A 366 -19.41 -5.13 -11.60
C LEU A 366 -19.24 -4.26 -10.37
N LEU A 367 -19.86 -3.09 -10.35
CA LEU A 367 -19.92 -2.20 -9.21
C LEU A 367 -21.30 -2.18 -8.58
N ILE A 368 -21.36 -2.30 -7.26
CA ILE A 368 -22.58 -2.26 -6.47
C ILE A 368 -22.55 -1.15 -5.41
N PRO A 369 -23.68 -0.68 -4.88
CA PRO A 369 -23.69 0.19 -3.71
C PRO A 369 -23.06 -0.50 -2.50
N GLN A 370 -22.39 0.30 -1.63
CA GLN A 370 -21.91 -0.24 -0.36
C GLN A 370 -23.05 -0.53 0.62
N LYS A 371 -22.81 -1.46 1.54
CA LYS A 371 -23.78 -1.85 2.59
C LYS A 371 -25.11 -2.39 2.05
N ASP A 372 -25.12 -2.89 0.83
CA ASP A 372 -26.30 -3.45 0.16
C ASP A 372 -26.10 -4.95 -0.15
N PRO A 373 -26.52 -5.84 0.76
CA PRO A 373 -26.43 -7.28 0.53
C PRO A 373 -27.37 -7.78 -0.58
N VAL A 374 -28.46 -7.05 -0.88
CA VAL A 374 -29.42 -7.42 -1.95
C VAL A 374 -28.80 -7.16 -3.32
N ALA A 375 -28.17 -5.99 -3.49
CA ALA A 375 -27.43 -5.66 -4.71
C ALA A 375 -26.27 -6.63 -4.93
N LEU A 376 -25.52 -6.99 -3.86
CA LEU A 376 -24.42 -7.96 -3.96
C LEU A 376 -24.94 -9.34 -4.39
N ALA A 377 -26.00 -9.85 -3.77
CA ALA A 377 -26.61 -11.12 -4.15
C ALA A 377 -27.14 -11.09 -5.59
N GLY A 378 -27.73 -9.98 -6.01
CA GLY A 378 -28.20 -9.76 -7.39
C GLY A 378 -27.07 -9.81 -8.41
N ALA A 379 -25.96 -9.13 -8.14
CA ALA A 379 -24.78 -9.15 -9.01
C ALA A 379 -24.15 -10.55 -9.11
N ILE A 380 -24.09 -11.28 -7.99
CA ILE A 380 -23.63 -12.67 -7.99
C ILE A 380 -24.54 -13.53 -8.86
N CYS A 381 -25.87 -13.46 -8.68
CA CYS A 381 -26.84 -14.20 -9.50
C CYS A 381 -26.67 -13.87 -10.99
N ARG A 382 -26.49 -12.58 -11.36
CA ARG A 382 -26.26 -12.17 -12.74
C ARG A 382 -25.08 -12.90 -13.40
N LEU A 383 -23.94 -13.00 -12.70
CA LEU A 383 -22.77 -13.69 -13.22
C LEU A 383 -22.93 -15.21 -13.20
N MET A 384 -23.64 -15.77 -12.23
CA MET A 384 -23.99 -17.20 -12.19
C MET A 384 -24.89 -17.60 -13.36
N ASP A 385 -25.84 -16.73 -13.73
CA ASP A 385 -26.78 -16.97 -14.83
C ASP A 385 -26.18 -16.67 -16.20
N ASN A 386 -25.09 -15.89 -16.26
CA ASN A 386 -24.41 -15.49 -17.50
C ASN A 386 -22.89 -15.76 -17.44
N PRO A 387 -22.44 -17.03 -17.49
CA PRO A 387 -21.03 -17.38 -17.39
C PRO A 387 -20.14 -16.77 -18.48
N GLU A 388 -20.69 -16.53 -19.67
CA GLU A 388 -19.96 -15.88 -20.76
C GLU A 388 -19.67 -14.40 -20.46
N GLU A 389 -20.64 -13.69 -19.89
CA GLU A 389 -20.44 -12.33 -19.41
C GLU A 389 -19.36 -12.29 -18.32
N ALA A 390 -19.44 -13.21 -17.33
CA ALA A 390 -18.45 -13.33 -16.28
C ALA A 390 -17.02 -13.50 -16.83
N ARG A 391 -16.83 -14.41 -17.78
CA ARG A 391 -15.53 -14.62 -18.45
C ARG A 391 -15.08 -13.39 -19.23
N ALA A 392 -15.98 -12.72 -19.94
CA ALA A 392 -15.65 -11.53 -20.71
C ALA A 392 -15.17 -10.38 -19.81
N LEU A 393 -15.86 -10.18 -18.64
CA LEU A 393 -15.44 -9.22 -17.61
C LEU A 393 -14.06 -9.56 -17.06
N GLY A 394 -13.83 -10.83 -16.72
CA GLY A 394 -12.54 -11.30 -16.20
C GLY A 394 -11.39 -11.06 -17.18
N ARG A 395 -11.54 -11.44 -18.47
CA ARG A 395 -10.50 -11.21 -19.47
C ARG A 395 -10.17 -9.73 -19.67
N ARG A 396 -11.18 -8.86 -19.76
CA ARG A 396 -10.95 -7.42 -19.87
C ARG A 396 -10.33 -6.85 -18.61
N GLY A 397 -10.74 -7.35 -17.44
CA GLY A 397 -10.14 -7.01 -16.14
C GLY A 397 -8.66 -7.37 -16.07
N ALA A 398 -8.27 -8.56 -16.54
CA ALA A 398 -6.87 -9.00 -16.56
C ALA A 398 -6.00 -8.10 -17.44
N ALA A 399 -6.44 -7.83 -18.67
CA ALA A 399 -5.70 -6.95 -19.59
C ALA A 399 -5.54 -5.53 -19.03
N PHE A 400 -6.60 -5.00 -18.40
CA PHE A 400 -6.57 -3.69 -17.77
C PHE A 400 -5.63 -3.65 -16.55
N ALA A 401 -5.69 -4.66 -15.68
CA ALA A 401 -4.82 -4.75 -14.50
C ALA A 401 -3.35 -4.88 -14.91
N ALA A 402 -3.03 -5.71 -15.90
CA ALA A 402 -1.67 -5.89 -16.40
C ALA A 402 -1.06 -4.59 -16.96
N ASP A 403 -1.85 -3.76 -17.63
CA ASP A 403 -1.39 -2.47 -18.14
C ASP A 403 -1.21 -1.42 -17.02
N MET A 404 -2.20 -1.30 -16.13
CA MET A 404 -2.23 -0.25 -15.11
C MET A 404 -1.25 -0.49 -13.96
N PHE A 405 -1.01 -1.74 -13.58
CA PHE A 405 -0.20 -2.12 -12.41
C PHE A 405 1.13 -2.80 -12.79
N SER A 406 1.56 -2.67 -14.05
CA SER A 406 2.85 -3.19 -14.53
C SER A 406 4.00 -2.72 -13.65
N PRO A 407 4.82 -3.64 -13.08
CA PRO A 407 6.00 -3.29 -12.31
C PRO A 407 7.01 -2.47 -13.10
N GLU A 408 7.16 -2.77 -14.40
CA GLU A 408 8.07 -2.06 -15.28
C GLU A 408 7.61 -0.61 -15.45
N LYS A 409 6.36 -0.38 -15.90
CA LYS A 409 5.83 0.96 -16.16
C LYS A 409 5.76 1.82 -14.90
N ASN A 410 5.27 1.27 -13.79
CA ASN A 410 5.13 2.03 -12.55
C ASN A 410 6.48 2.19 -11.85
N GLY A 411 7.39 1.21 -11.98
CA GLY A 411 8.75 1.31 -11.51
C GLY A 411 9.54 2.38 -12.24
N ASP A 412 9.45 2.42 -13.57
CA ASP A 412 10.08 3.47 -14.40
C ASP A 412 9.57 4.86 -14.04
N ARG A 413 8.23 5.00 -13.90
CA ARG A 413 7.62 6.27 -13.47
C ARG A 413 8.11 6.71 -12.08
N LEU A 414 8.18 5.77 -11.14
CA LEU A 414 8.64 6.10 -9.77
C LEU A 414 10.12 6.48 -9.77
N ALA A 415 10.97 5.74 -10.48
CA ALA A 415 12.39 6.05 -10.59
C ALA A 415 12.63 7.40 -11.28
N ALA A 416 11.91 7.68 -12.37
CA ALA A 416 11.96 8.96 -13.08
C ALA A 416 11.64 10.14 -12.16
N LEU A 417 10.64 10.02 -11.27
CA LEU A 417 10.33 11.09 -10.31
C LEU A 417 11.50 11.44 -9.40
N PHE A 418 12.28 10.45 -8.96
CA PHE A 418 13.47 10.69 -8.16
C PHE A 418 14.58 11.34 -8.99
N THR A 419 14.86 10.81 -10.17
CA THR A 419 15.91 11.30 -11.06
C THR A 419 15.62 12.74 -11.52
N GLU A 420 14.41 13.02 -12.00
CA GLU A 420 13.98 14.38 -12.39
C GLU A 420 14.04 15.37 -11.21
N SER A 421 13.62 14.92 -10.02
CA SER A 421 13.64 15.78 -8.83
C SER A 421 15.06 16.06 -8.36
N PHE A 422 15.97 15.10 -8.51
CA PHE A 422 17.38 15.25 -8.19
C PHE A 422 18.06 16.22 -9.16
N HIS A 423 17.92 16.02 -10.48
CA HIS A 423 18.53 16.88 -11.50
C HIS A 423 17.98 18.32 -11.46
N ARG A 424 16.70 18.49 -11.17
CA ARG A 424 16.13 19.83 -10.97
C ARG A 424 16.80 20.62 -9.84
N ARG A 425 17.29 19.91 -8.81
CA ARG A 425 18.00 20.53 -7.67
C ARG A 425 19.51 20.63 -7.90
N ASN A 426 20.07 19.81 -8.75
CA ASN A 426 21.49 19.69 -9.07
C ASN A 426 21.68 19.67 -10.60
N PRO A 427 21.46 20.82 -11.28
CA PRO A 427 21.52 20.86 -12.76
C PRO A 427 22.86 20.38 -13.33
N GLU A 428 23.94 20.54 -12.58
CA GLU A 428 25.28 20.08 -12.95
C GLU A 428 25.44 18.55 -13.00
N CYS A 429 24.47 17.79 -12.47
CA CYS A 429 24.45 16.33 -12.50
C CYS A 429 23.60 15.78 -13.66
N ALA A 430 22.96 16.64 -14.44
CA ALA A 430 22.08 16.28 -15.56
C ALA A 430 22.80 16.30 -16.93
N GLU A 431 24.03 16.81 -16.98
CA GLU A 431 24.90 16.87 -18.16
C GLU A 431 25.93 15.73 -18.10
#